data_dbe7658592f2e0a63dfccb2f3ad9cab1
#
_entry.id   dbe7658592f2e0a63dfccb2f3ad9cab1
#
_cell.length_a   1.000
_cell.length_b   1.000
_cell.length_c   1.000
_cell.angle_alpha   90.00
_cell.angle_beta   90.00
_cell.angle_gamma   90.00
#
_symmetry.space_group_name_H-M   'P 1'
#
loop_
_entity.id
_entity.type
_entity.pdbx_description
1 polymer ?
#
loop_
_entity_poly.entity_id
_entity_poly.type
_entity_poly.pdbx_seq_one_letter_code
_entity_poly.pdbx_strand_id
1 'polypeptide(L)'
;MDLLNFTEEAGMFTDVRAWIDDGNVRALTLQFSEQPLHIFVEQDTDELVVSTSFVLNQQCTQTLTALQDVYGYFLIRTWLMHNHKGYQDALQLEFYHPDKSQTHFVQIYVEASSLTLFRLQKIDV
;
A
#
# COMPACT_ATOMS: atom_id res chain seq x y z
N MET A 1 9.99 7.51 7.59
CA MET A 1 10.16 6.07 7.33
C MET A 1 10.99 5.86 6.07
N ASP A 2 11.91 4.92 6.11
CA ASP A 2 12.77 4.61 4.96
C ASP A 2 12.18 3.44 4.17
N LEU A 3 11.51 3.74 3.04
CA LEU A 3 10.90 2.74 2.19
C LEU A 3 11.91 1.87 1.45
N LEU A 4 13.12 2.37 1.19
CA LEU A 4 14.16 1.57 0.55
C LEU A 4 14.58 0.42 1.46
N ASN A 5 14.88 0.71 2.71
CA ASN A 5 15.21 -0.33 3.69
C ASN A 5 14.02 -1.27 3.92
N PHE A 6 12.80 -0.75 3.90
CA PHE A 6 11.60 -1.58 4.02
C PHE A 6 11.55 -2.62 2.91
N THR A 7 11.72 -2.22 1.64
CA THR A 7 11.64 -3.16 0.50
C THR A 7 12.70 -4.25 0.58
N GLU A 8 13.89 -3.94 1.11
CA GLU A 8 14.97 -4.91 1.23
C GLU A 8 14.71 -5.93 2.35
N GLU A 9 13.95 -5.56 3.37
CA GLU A 9 13.80 -6.35 4.61
C GLU A 9 12.40 -6.93 4.81
N ALA A 10 11.42 -6.52 4.03
CA ALA A 10 10.02 -6.87 4.28
C ALA A 10 9.70 -8.34 4.08
N GLY A 11 10.34 -8.99 3.10
CA GLY A 11 10.04 -10.35 2.73
C GLY A 11 8.84 -10.46 1.80
N MET A 12 8.14 -11.58 1.88
CA MET A 12 7.06 -11.92 0.97
C MET A 12 5.73 -11.34 1.42
N PHE A 13 4.97 -10.78 0.48
CA PHE A 13 3.62 -10.26 0.74
C PHE A 13 2.66 -11.41 1.01
N THR A 14 1.94 -11.37 2.13
CA THR A 14 1.11 -12.49 2.58
C THR A 14 -0.36 -12.15 2.83
N ASP A 15 -0.68 -10.89 3.16
CA ASP A 15 -2.05 -10.52 3.51
C ASP A 15 -2.25 -9.01 3.38
N VAL A 16 -3.50 -8.59 3.14
CA VAL A 16 -3.90 -7.20 3.18
C VAL A 16 -5.21 -7.06 3.96
N ARG A 17 -5.21 -6.14 4.89
CA ARG A 17 -6.38 -5.84 5.73
C ARG A 17 -6.68 -4.36 5.68
N ALA A 18 -7.94 -4.02 5.92
CA ALA A 18 -8.41 -2.64 5.85
C ALA A 18 -9.22 -2.26 7.08
N TRP A 19 -9.11 -1.00 7.47
CA TRP A 19 -10.09 -0.35 8.30
C TRP A 19 -11.04 0.42 7.38
N ILE A 20 -12.31 0.04 7.42
CA ILE A 20 -13.36 0.65 6.60
C ILE A 20 -14.35 1.33 7.54
N ASP A 21 -14.61 2.60 7.28
CA ASP A 21 -15.54 3.42 8.03
C ASP A 21 -16.52 4.07 7.06
N ASP A 22 -17.81 3.83 7.27
CA ASP A 22 -18.88 4.37 6.42
C ASP A 22 -18.66 4.10 4.92
N GLY A 23 -18.22 2.88 4.60
CA GLY A 23 -17.95 2.47 3.22
C GLY A 23 -16.62 2.97 2.64
N ASN A 24 -15.85 3.74 3.40
CA ASN A 24 -14.58 4.30 2.94
C ASN A 24 -13.39 3.61 3.61
N VAL A 25 -12.38 3.29 2.82
CA VAL A 25 -11.14 2.73 3.33
C VAL A 25 -10.31 3.86 3.95
N ARG A 26 -10.08 3.79 5.26
CA ARG A 26 -9.32 4.81 6.00
C ARG A 26 -7.88 4.40 6.22
N ALA A 27 -7.61 3.11 6.27
CA ALA A 27 -6.27 2.59 6.47
C ALA A 27 -6.14 1.20 5.83
N LEU A 28 -4.92 0.85 5.46
CA LEU A 28 -4.55 -0.45 4.97
C LEU A 28 -3.36 -0.97 5.76
N THR A 29 -3.33 -2.26 6.02
CA THR A 29 -2.14 -2.94 6.49
C THR A 29 -1.77 -4.00 5.46
N LEU A 30 -0.61 -3.85 4.86
CA LEU A 30 0.00 -4.86 4.00
C LEU A 30 0.94 -5.67 4.87
N GLN A 31 0.64 -6.96 5.03
CA GLN A 31 1.46 -7.85 5.84
C GLN A 31 2.49 -8.54 4.94
N PHE A 32 3.75 -8.41 5.32
CA PHE A 32 4.86 -9.13 4.71
C PHE A 32 5.40 -10.13 5.72
N SER A 33 6.15 -11.12 5.26
CA SER A 33 6.64 -12.19 6.14
C SER A 33 7.50 -11.69 7.30
N GLU A 34 8.22 -10.58 7.12
CA GLU A 34 9.12 -10.04 8.13
C GLU A 34 8.53 -8.84 8.89
N GLN A 35 7.68 -8.04 8.27
CA GLN A 35 7.09 -6.87 8.92
C GLN A 35 5.87 -6.35 8.18
N PRO A 36 4.98 -5.59 8.85
CA PRO A 36 3.85 -4.95 8.20
C PRO A 36 4.21 -3.59 7.61
N LEU A 37 3.42 -3.16 6.64
CA LEU A 37 3.39 -1.77 6.16
C LEU A 37 2.00 -1.22 6.37
N HIS A 38 1.87 -0.18 7.19
CA HIS A 38 0.61 0.49 7.45
C HIS A 38 0.52 1.75 6.58
N ILE A 39 -0.62 1.92 5.93
CA ILE A 39 -0.90 3.06 5.05
C ILE A 39 -2.21 3.67 5.52
N PHE A 40 -2.21 4.94 5.83
CA PHE A 40 -3.41 5.60 6.33
C PHE A 40 -3.46 7.07 5.90
N VAL A 41 -4.63 7.69 6.09
CA VAL A 41 -4.87 9.08 5.73
C VAL A 41 -4.66 9.94 6.97
N GLU A 42 -3.83 10.98 6.84
CA GLU A 42 -3.75 12.06 7.83
C GLU A 42 -4.95 12.97 7.63
N GLN A 43 -5.85 13.00 8.62
CA GLN A 43 -7.14 13.67 8.46
C GLN A 43 -7.04 15.19 8.29
N ASP A 44 -6.07 15.82 8.93
CA ASP A 44 -5.94 17.28 8.90
C ASP A 44 -5.43 17.78 7.55
N THR A 45 -4.60 17.02 6.86
CA THR A 45 -3.95 17.43 5.61
C THR A 45 -4.41 16.65 4.40
N ASP A 46 -5.19 15.59 4.60
CA ASP A 46 -5.61 14.66 3.55
C ASP A 46 -4.40 14.04 2.84
N GLU A 47 -3.32 13.81 3.59
CA GLU A 47 -2.12 13.20 3.07
C GLU A 47 -2.05 11.71 3.39
N LEU A 48 -1.38 10.95 2.51
CA LEU A 48 -1.09 9.55 2.72
C LEU A 48 0.15 9.43 3.62
N VAL A 49 0.05 8.59 4.65
CA VAL A 49 1.14 8.33 5.59
C VAL A 49 1.45 6.84 5.56
N VAL A 50 2.74 6.50 5.55
CA VAL A 50 3.23 5.13 5.65
C VAL A 50 4.03 4.93 6.93
N SER A 51 3.87 3.76 7.57
CA SER A 51 4.55 3.46 8.82
C SER A 51 4.71 1.94 8.99
N THR A 52 5.78 1.53 9.64
CA THR A 52 5.93 0.13 10.09
C THR A 52 5.38 -0.07 11.50
N SER A 53 5.11 1.02 12.22
CA SER A 53 4.51 1.00 13.54
C SER A 53 3.07 1.44 13.45
N PHE A 54 2.15 0.65 14.00
CA PHE A 54 0.73 0.98 13.99
C PHE A 54 0.46 2.11 14.97
N VAL A 55 -0.06 3.24 14.47
CA VAL A 55 -0.28 4.46 15.27
C VAL A 55 -1.74 4.87 15.37
N LEU A 56 -2.66 4.10 14.79
CA LEU A 56 -4.09 4.36 14.84
C LEU A 56 -4.74 3.62 16.00
N ASN A 57 -5.77 4.24 16.61
CA ASN A 57 -6.59 3.59 17.63
C ASN A 57 -7.52 2.53 17.05
N GLN A 58 -7.69 2.51 15.73
CA GLN A 58 -8.53 1.56 15.01
C GLN A 58 -7.66 0.46 14.42
N GLN A 59 -8.13 -0.77 14.50
CA GLN A 59 -7.43 -1.91 13.92
C GLN A 59 -7.96 -2.18 12.52
N CYS A 60 -7.05 -2.52 11.59
CA CYS A 60 -7.42 -3.00 10.27
C CYS A 60 -7.88 -4.44 10.37
N THR A 61 -9.20 -4.68 10.34
CA THR A 61 -9.79 -5.97 10.64
C THR A 61 -10.43 -6.67 9.45
N GLN A 62 -10.77 -5.94 8.38
CA GLN A 62 -11.40 -6.52 7.22
C GLN A 62 -10.34 -7.00 6.22
N THR A 63 -10.48 -8.24 5.76
CA THR A 63 -9.63 -8.78 4.69
C THR A 63 -10.13 -8.27 3.35
N LEU A 64 -9.21 -7.78 2.51
CA LEU A 64 -9.51 -7.38 1.14
C LEU A 64 -9.10 -8.49 0.18
N THR A 65 -9.98 -8.80 -0.78
CA THR A 65 -9.68 -9.80 -1.80
C THR A 65 -8.95 -9.23 -3.01
N ALA A 66 -8.89 -7.90 -3.12
CA ALA A 66 -8.39 -7.20 -4.31
C ALA A 66 -6.93 -7.51 -4.66
N LEU A 67 -6.11 -7.91 -3.69
CA LEU A 67 -4.69 -8.18 -3.89
C LEU A 67 -4.31 -9.64 -3.64
N GLN A 68 -5.26 -10.55 -3.56
CA GLN A 68 -4.97 -11.97 -3.27
C GLN A 68 -4.07 -12.61 -4.32
N ASP A 69 -4.19 -12.22 -5.57
CA ASP A 69 -3.36 -12.74 -6.65
C ASP A 69 -1.90 -12.27 -6.59
N VAL A 70 -1.59 -11.34 -5.70
CA VAL A 70 -0.23 -10.82 -5.47
C VAL A 70 0.40 -11.47 -4.22
N TYR A 71 -0.34 -12.25 -3.46
CA TYR A 71 0.24 -12.98 -2.32
C TYR A 71 1.32 -13.93 -2.82
N GLY A 72 2.46 -13.94 -2.12
CA GLY A 72 3.65 -14.68 -2.54
C GLY A 72 4.65 -13.85 -3.34
N TYR A 73 4.29 -12.64 -3.73
CA TYR A 73 5.20 -11.73 -4.43
C TYR A 73 6.04 -10.93 -3.44
N PHE A 74 7.15 -10.41 -3.93
CA PHE A 74 8.04 -9.53 -3.16
C PHE A 74 7.87 -8.10 -3.60
N LEU A 75 7.87 -7.18 -2.66
CA LEU A 75 7.88 -5.74 -2.95
C LEU A 75 9.30 -5.35 -3.33
N ILE A 76 9.51 -4.86 -4.55
CA ILE A 76 10.84 -4.54 -5.04
C ILE A 76 11.09 -3.05 -5.22
N ARG A 77 10.05 -2.25 -5.42
CA ARG A 77 10.16 -0.79 -5.54
C ARG A 77 8.92 -0.11 -5.02
N THR A 78 9.13 1.10 -4.50
CA THR A 78 8.06 1.97 -4.00
C THR A 78 8.29 3.40 -4.48
N TRP A 79 7.21 4.11 -4.73
CA TRP A 79 7.24 5.55 -5.06
C TRP A 79 6.21 6.26 -4.19
N LEU A 80 6.67 7.27 -3.43
CA LEU A 80 5.78 8.23 -2.80
C LEU A 80 5.59 9.39 -3.76
N MET A 81 4.36 9.75 -4.03
CA MET A 81 4.02 10.79 -5.01
C MET A 81 3.39 12.00 -4.32
N HIS A 82 3.81 13.17 -4.78
CA HIS A 82 3.31 14.45 -4.29
C HIS A 82 2.52 15.14 -5.40
N ASN A 83 1.42 15.80 -5.02
CA ASN A 83 0.68 16.62 -5.98
C ASN A 83 1.38 17.95 -6.21
N HIS A 84 0.82 18.81 -7.07
CA HIS A 84 1.42 20.10 -7.43
C HIS A 84 1.49 21.08 -6.26
N LYS A 85 0.74 20.84 -5.17
CA LYS A 85 0.80 21.66 -3.94
C LYS A 85 1.80 21.13 -2.93
N GLY A 86 2.50 20.05 -3.25
CA GLY A 86 3.48 19.43 -2.37
C GLY A 86 2.92 18.44 -1.36
N TYR A 87 1.62 18.12 -1.41
CA TYR A 87 1.03 17.13 -0.51
C TYR A 87 1.31 15.72 -1.01
N GLN A 88 1.68 14.85 -0.08
CA GLN A 88 1.92 13.43 -0.33
C GLN A 88 0.56 12.74 -0.43
N ASP A 89 0.13 12.37 -1.62
CA ASP A 89 -1.22 11.87 -1.87
C ASP A 89 -1.30 10.49 -2.51
N ALA A 90 -0.17 9.89 -2.84
CA ALA A 90 -0.18 8.57 -3.46
C ALA A 90 1.08 7.76 -3.15
N LEU A 91 0.91 6.44 -3.19
CA LEU A 91 1.98 5.47 -3.04
C LEU A 91 1.84 4.46 -4.18
N GLN A 92 2.92 4.20 -4.90
CA GLN A 92 2.97 3.15 -5.92
C GLN A 92 3.89 2.04 -5.45
N LEU A 93 3.43 0.81 -5.62
CA LEU A 93 4.14 -0.41 -5.21
C LEU A 93 4.36 -1.29 -6.42
N GLU A 94 5.58 -1.79 -6.56
CA GLU A 94 5.93 -2.76 -7.59
C GLU A 94 6.22 -4.11 -6.91
N PHE A 95 5.42 -5.12 -7.24
CA PHE A 95 5.55 -6.48 -6.75
C PHE A 95 6.10 -7.38 -7.85
N TYR A 96 7.01 -8.27 -7.49
CA TYR A 96 7.66 -9.21 -8.42
C TYR A 96 7.65 -10.62 -7.87
N HIS A 97 7.39 -11.59 -8.75
CA HIS A 97 7.47 -13.01 -8.41
C HIS A 97 8.57 -13.64 -9.27
N PRO A 98 9.71 -14.06 -8.65
CA PRO A 98 10.85 -14.55 -9.43
C PRO A 98 10.54 -15.84 -10.19
N ASP A 99 9.76 -16.74 -9.62
CA ASP A 99 9.44 -18.03 -10.26
C ASP A 99 8.50 -17.88 -11.46
N LYS A 100 7.65 -16.86 -11.45
CA LYS A 100 6.69 -16.59 -12.53
C LYS A 100 7.19 -15.52 -13.50
N SER A 101 8.26 -14.82 -13.15
CA SER A 101 8.78 -13.67 -13.90
C SER A 101 7.67 -12.65 -14.19
N GLN A 102 6.82 -12.41 -13.21
CA GLN A 102 5.67 -11.49 -13.34
C GLN A 102 5.82 -10.31 -12.40
N THR A 103 5.39 -9.16 -12.89
CA THR A 103 5.37 -7.90 -12.14
C THR A 103 3.94 -7.37 -12.08
N HIS A 104 3.54 -6.92 -10.89
CA HIS A 104 2.28 -6.21 -10.70
C HIS A 104 2.53 -4.85 -10.07
N PHE A 105 1.84 -3.84 -10.56
CA PHE A 105 1.88 -2.49 -9.99
C PHE A 105 0.56 -2.18 -9.32
N VAL A 106 0.64 -1.69 -8.10
CA VAL A 106 -0.52 -1.25 -7.32
C VAL A 106 -0.30 0.20 -6.94
N GLN A 107 -1.30 1.03 -7.13
CA GLN A 107 -1.26 2.43 -6.75
C GLN A 107 -2.35 2.73 -5.73
N ILE A 108 -1.99 3.44 -4.67
CA ILE A 108 -2.88 3.77 -3.58
C ILE A 108 -2.93 5.29 -3.49
N TYR A 109 -4.13 5.85 -3.67
CA TYR A 109 -4.38 7.29 -3.64
C TYR A 109 -5.20 7.68 -2.43
N VAL A 110 -4.99 8.91 -1.98
CA VAL A 110 -5.92 9.59 -1.08
C VAL A 110 -6.90 10.42 -1.90
N GLU A 111 -8.19 10.16 -1.72
CA GLU A 111 -9.28 10.96 -2.31
C GLU A 111 -10.33 11.19 -1.23
N ALA A 112 -10.64 12.46 -0.89
CA ALA A 112 -11.67 12.83 0.08
C ALA A 112 -11.55 12.02 1.38
N SER A 113 -10.35 11.98 1.97
CA SER A 113 -10.01 11.29 3.21
C SER A 113 -10.19 9.77 3.16
N SER A 114 -10.20 9.20 1.97
CA SER A 114 -10.28 7.76 1.71
C SER A 114 -9.09 7.28 0.91
N LEU A 115 -8.75 6.00 1.07
CA LEU A 115 -7.75 5.35 0.21
C LEU A 115 -8.45 4.62 -0.92
N THR A 116 -7.96 4.82 -2.13
CA THR A 116 -8.42 4.13 -3.34
C THR A 116 -7.27 3.36 -3.96
N LEU A 117 -7.51 2.09 -4.30
CA LEU A 117 -6.50 1.21 -4.87
C LEU A 117 -6.72 1.04 -6.35
N PHE A 118 -5.65 1.14 -7.12
CA PHE A 118 -5.67 0.87 -8.57
C PHE A 118 -4.64 -0.18 -8.92
N ARG A 119 -5.00 -1.05 -9.85
CA ARG A 119 -4.06 -1.94 -10.54
C ARG A 119 -3.64 -1.25 -11.82
N LEU A 120 -2.32 -1.10 -12.00
CA LEU A 120 -1.80 -0.51 -13.23
C LEU A 120 -1.47 -1.61 -14.23
N GLN A 121 -1.90 -1.41 -15.47
CA GLN A 121 -1.56 -2.31 -16.57
C GLN A 121 -0.46 -1.70 -17.41
N LYS A 122 0.55 -2.51 -17.74
CA LYS A 122 1.54 -2.14 -18.72
C LYS A 122 0.92 -2.20 -20.12
N ILE A 123 1.06 -1.14 -20.88
CA ILE A 123 0.60 -1.08 -22.27
C ILE A 123 1.79 -1.34 -23.17
N ASP A 124 1.73 -2.43 -23.94
CA ASP A 124 2.74 -2.73 -24.93
C ASP A 124 2.40 -2.00 -26.25
N VAL A 125 3.34 -1.21 -26.72
CA VAL A 125 3.19 -0.44 -27.96
C VAL A 125 4.12 -0.96 -29.04
#